data_8ded74626424b97583cbf5fd02f4c5da
#
_entry.id   8ded74626424b97583cbf5fd02f4c5da
#
_cell.length_a   1.000
_cell.length_b   1.000
_cell.length_c   1.000
_cell.angle_alpha   90.00
_cell.angle_beta   90.00
_cell.angle_gamma   90.00
#
_symmetry.space_group_name_H-M   'P 1'
#
loop_
_entity.id
_entity.type
_entity.pdbx_description
1 polymer ?
#
loop_
_entity_poly.entity_id
_entity_poly.type
_entity_poly.pdbx_seq_one_letter_code
_entity_poly.pdbx_strand_id
1 'polypeptide(L)'
;NEIFQPIDSNNVRIYVCGPTVYDIIHIGNARPLIVFDVLVRFLKLIYPKVTYVRNITDVDDKIIIQSQKNNESITELTSRTIEAFAEDAKSLYVLKPDYEPKATEHIPEMLKIIKTLIGNNNAYLSNGHVFFSVSSMSKYGELSGMKLDETIDGARVDVDSNKKEPGDFVLWKPSNKEELGWHSEYGYGRPGWHIECSAMSKKFLGKQFDIHGGGLDL
;
A
#
# COMPACT_ATOMS: atom_id res chain seq x y z
N ASN A 1 -18.87 9.77 -16.33
CA ASN A 1 -18.89 8.32 -16.62
C ASN A 1 -18.21 8.10 -17.95
N GLU A 2 -17.19 7.26 -17.98
CA GLU A 2 -16.46 6.86 -19.18
C GLU A 2 -16.62 5.35 -19.40
N ILE A 3 -16.50 4.94 -20.66
CA ILE A 3 -16.48 3.50 -20.98
C ILE A 3 -15.09 2.98 -20.64
N PHE A 4 -15.03 1.92 -19.83
CA PHE A 4 -13.78 1.28 -19.48
C PHE A 4 -13.12 0.66 -20.74
N GLN A 5 -11.88 1.05 -21.01
CA GLN A 5 -11.05 0.51 -22.08
C GLN A 5 -9.72 0.06 -21.48
N PRO A 6 -9.44 -1.25 -21.41
CA PRO A 6 -8.18 -1.74 -20.87
C PRO A 6 -7.00 -1.39 -21.78
N ILE A 7 -5.83 -1.24 -21.20
CA ILE A 7 -4.56 -1.01 -21.90
C ILE A 7 -4.25 -2.20 -22.84
N ASP A 8 -4.56 -3.40 -22.36
CA ASP A 8 -4.46 -4.63 -23.15
C ASP A 8 -5.77 -5.42 -23.02
N SER A 9 -6.54 -5.50 -24.12
CA SER A 9 -7.82 -6.21 -24.15
C SER A 9 -7.68 -7.74 -23.93
N ASN A 10 -6.48 -8.29 -24.04
CA ASN A 10 -6.21 -9.70 -23.76
C ASN A 10 -5.88 -9.95 -22.28
N ASN A 11 -5.53 -8.92 -21.50
CA ASN A 11 -5.16 -9.07 -20.10
C ASN A 11 -5.44 -7.80 -19.29
N VAL A 12 -6.56 -7.74 -18.61
CA VAL A 12 -6.87 -6.66 -17.65
C VAL A 12 -6.06 -6.86 -16.37
N ARG A 13 -5.33 -5.82 -15.94
CA ARG A 13 -4.42 -5.86 -14.79
C ARG A 13 -4.97 -5.03 -13.65
N ILE A 14 -5.16 -5.67 -12.49
CA ILE A 14 -5.76 -5.07 -11.31
C ILE A 14 -4.81 -5.21 -10.14
N TYR A 15 -4.53 -4.11 -9.46
CA TYR A 15 -3.89 -4.09 -8.14
C TYR A 15 -4.89 -3.62 -7.10
N VAL A 16 -4.97 -4.32 -5.98
CA VAL A 16 -5.79 -3.92 -4.83
C VAL A 16 -4.91 -3.86 -3.59
N CYS A 17 -4.97 -2.74 -2.87
CA CYS A 17 -4.33 -2.61 -1.57
C CYS A 17 -4.95 -3.62 -0.60
N GLY A 18 -4.11 -4.48 -0.05
CA GLY A 18 -4.51 -5.52 0.89
C GLY A 18 -4.50 -5.06 2.34
N PRO A 19 -4.84 -5.95 3.28
CA PRO A 19 -4.92 -5.60 4.68
C PRO A 19 -3.54 -5.41 5.32
N THR A 20 -3.49 -4.57 6.36
CA THR A 20 -2.40 -4.57 7.34
C THR A 20 -2.69 -5.64 8.38
N VAL A 21 -1.78 -6.59 8.54
CA VAL A 21 -1.98 -7.83 9.32
C VAL A 21 -1.56 -7.67 10.79
N TYR A 22 -2.20 -6.75 11.50
CA TYR A 22 -1.95 -6.50 12.92
C TYR A 22 -3.03 -7.11 13.84
N ASP A 23 -4.21 -7.43 13.29
CA ASP A 23 -5.34 -7.99 14.05
C ASP A 23 -6.27 -8.77 13.11
N ILE A 24 -7.24 -9.50 13.67
CA ILE A 24 -8.31 -10.16 12.92
C ILE A 24 -9.13 -9.12 12.16
N ILE A 25 -9.48 -9.44 10.91
CA ILE A 25 -10.31 -8.55 10.09
C ILE A 25 -11.72 -8.44 10.65
N HIS A 26 -12.33 -7.27 10.45
CA HIS A 26 -13.75 -7.03 10.76
C HIS A 26 -14.53 -6.76 9.45
N ILE A 27 -15.85 -6.63 9.54
CA ILE A 27 -16.73 -6.46 8.38
C ILE A 27 -16.35 -5.28 7.47
N GLY A 28 -15.75 -4.22 8.04
CA GLY A 28 -15.25 -3.08 7.29
C GLY A 28 -14.08 -3.46 6.36
N ASN A 29 -13.20 -4.36 6.81
CA ASN A 29 -12.11 -4.88 5.98
C ASN A 29 -12.60 -5.90 4.95
N ALA A 30 -13.66 -6.65 5.25
CA ALA A 30 -14.27 -7.59 4.32
C ALA A 30 -14.94 -6.89 3.13
N ARG A 31 -15.46 -5.67 3.32
CA ARG A 31 -16.13 -4.90 2.27
C ARG A 31 -15.29 -4.72 1.00
N PRO A 32 -14.07 -4.15 1.02
CA PRO A 32 -13.25 -4.05 -0.19
C PRO A 32 -12.91 -5.42 -0.78
N LEU A 33 -12.68 -6.46 0.04
CA LEU A 33 -12.44 -7.81 -0.46
C LEU A 33 -13.60 -8.29 -1.36
N ILE A 34 -14.84 -8.16 -0.90
CA ILE A 34 -16.03 -8.60 -1.64
C ILE A 34 -16.26 -7.71 -2.87
N VAL A 35 -16.12 -6.40 -2.75
CA VAL A 35 -16.33 -5.46 -3.87
C VAL A 35 -15.37 -5.75 -5.01
N PHE A 36 -14.08 -5.94 -4.72
CA PHE A 36 -13.09 -6.24 -5.75
C PHE A 36 -13.20 -7.68 -6.26
N ASP A 37 -13.66 -8.64 -5.44
CA ASP A 37 -13.97 -10.00 -5.90
C ASP A 37 -15.08 -10.00 -6.96
N VAL A 38 -16.16 -9.26 -6.71
CA VAL A 38 -17.25 -9.11 -7.69
C VAL A 38 -16.73 -8.48 -8.98
N LEU A 39 -15.91 -7.43 -8.90
CA LEU A 39 -15.31 -6.79 -10.06
C LEU A 39 -14.42 -7.76 -10.84
N VAL A 40 -13.53 -8.49 -10.15
CA VAL A 40 -12.63 -9.47 -10.79
C VAL A 40 -13.42 -10.57 -11.49
N ARG A 41 -14.45 -11.13 -10.84
CA ARG A 41 -15.34 -12.14 -11.45
C ARG A 41 -16.03 -11.60 -12.68
N PHE A 42 -16.56 -10.38 -12.61
CA PHE A 42 -17.23 -9.73 -13.74
C PHE A 42 -16.27 -9.55 -14.92
N LEU A 43 -15.07 -9.03 -14.66
CA LEU A 43 -14.05 -8.85 -15.72
C LEU A 43 -13.60 -10.17 -16.34
N LYS A 44 -13.48 -11.24 -15.55
CA LYS A 44 -13.18 -12.60 -16.05
C LYS A 44 -14.27 -13.19 -16.97
N LEU A 45 -15.50 -12.66 -16.94
CA LEU A 45 -16.56 -13.05 -17.89
C LEU A 45 -16.42 -12.32 -19.24
N ILE A 46 -15.77 -11.16 -19.26
CA ILE A 46 -15.70 -10.27 -20.44
C ILE A 46 -14.36 -10.40 -21.15
N TYR A 47 -13.27 -10.53 -20.38
CA TYR A 47 -11.90 -10.50 -20.91
C TYR A 47 -11.25 -11.89 -20.85
N PRO A 48 -10.39 -12.23 -21.82
CA PRO A 48 -9.72 -13.53 -21.88
C PRO A 48 -8.87 -13.83 -20.65
N LYS A 49 -8.24 -12.78 -20.08
CA LYS A 49 -7.40 -12.88 -18.89
C LYS A 49 -7.59 -11.66 -18.00
N VAL A 50 -7.55 -11.88 -16.69
CA VAL A 50 -7.47 -10.85 -15.66
C VAL A 50 -6.32 -11.23 -14.74
N THR A 51 -5.32 -10.37 -14.60
CA THR A 51 -4.23 -10.53 -13.64
C THR A 51 -4.56 -9.71 -12.39
N TYR A 52 -4.84 -10.39 -11.30
CA TYR A 52 -5.24 -9.80 -10.03
C TYR A 52 -4.13 -9.92 -8.99
N VAL A 53 -3.67 -8.78 -8.49
CA VAL A 53 -2.66 -8.65 -7.42
C VAL A 53 -3.29 -7.99 -6.22
N ARG A 54 -3.11 -8.60 -5.05
CA ARG A 54 -3.47 -8.01 -3.75
C ARG A 54 -2.30 -8.24 -2.80
N ASN A 55 -1.79 -7.20 -2.16
CA ASN A 55 -0.68 -7.36 -1.23
C ASN A 55 -1.14 -7.75 0.18
N ILE A 56 -0.16 -8.13 0.99
CA ILE A 56 -0.23 -8.20 2.44
C ILE A 56 0.73 -7.15 2.99
N THR A 57 0.22 -6.22 3.79
CA THR A 57 1.06 -5.24 4.50
C THR A 57 1.45 -5.83 5.86
N ASP A 58 2.65 -6.43 5.91
CA ASP A 58 3.22 -7.10 7.07
C ASP A 58 4.30 -6.26 7.79
N VAL A 59 4.37 -4.97 7.49
CA VAL A 59 5.18 -3.96 8.16
C VAL A 59 4.38 -2.67 8.30
N ASP A 60 4.15 -2.22 9.53
CA ASP A 60 3.41 -0.99 9.86
C ASP A 60 3.60 -0.68 11.34
N ASP A 61 3.42 0.59 11.76
CA ASP A 61 3.47 0.98 13.17
C ASP A 61 2.42 0.24 14.01
N LYS A 62 1.23 -0.04 13.44
CA LYS A 62 0.17 -0.80 14.11
C LYS A 62 0.61 -2.22 14.45
N ILE A 63 1.40 -2.85 13.59
CA ILE A 63 1.95 -4.19 13.83
C ILE A 63 2.94 -4.15 14.99
N ILE A 64 3.83 -3.14 15.02
CA ILE A 64 4.81 -2.97 16.10
C ILE A 64 4.09 -2.76 17.43
N ILE A 65 3.12 -1.84 17.48
CA ILE A 65 2.35 -1.55 18.69
C ILE A 65 1.58 -2.80 19.17
N GLN A 66 0.96 -3.52 18.26
CA GLN A 66 0.14 -4.70 18.62
C GLN A 66 1.02 -5.87 19.11
N SER A 67 2.18 -6.10 18.50
CA SER A 67 3.13 -7.12 18.95
C SER A 67 3.63 -6.86 20.38
N GLN A 68 3.96 -5.59 20.67
CA GLN A 68 4.34 -5.18 22.03
C GLN A 68 3.20 -5.37 23.04
N LYS A 69 1.98 -4.96 22.67
CA LYS A 69 0.78 -5.11 23.50
C LYS A 69 0.47 -6.57 23.83
N ASN A 70 0.66 -7.46 22.87
CA ASN A 70 0.41 -8.89 23.02
C ASN A 70 1.59 -9.65 23.63
N ASN A 71 2.75 -9.00 23.79
CA ASN A 71 4.00 -9.62 24.20
C ASN A 71 4.39 -10.81 23.32
N GLU A 72 4.22 -10.67 22.01
CA GLU A 72 4.57 -11.64 20.96
C GLU A 72 5.51 -11.00 19.94
N SER A 73 6.26 -11.81 19.20
CA SER A 73 7.11 -11.30 18.11
C SER A 73 6.26 -10.83 16.92
N ILE A 74 6.78 -9.87 16.15
CA ILE A 74 6.13 -9.39 14.91
C ILE A 74 5.88 -10.58 13.95
N THR A 75 6.81 -11.52 13.86
CA THR A 75 6.68 -12.71 13.01
C THR A 75 5.53 -13.62 13.44
N GLU A 76 5.37 -13.86 14.74
CA GLU A 76 4.25 -14.66 15.27
C GLU A 76 2.92 -13.96 15.01
N LEU A 77 2.83 -12.65 15.35
CA LEU A 77 1.64 -11.83 15.10
C LEU A 77 1.23 -11.88 13.64
N THR A 78 2.14 -11.52 12.72
CA THR A 78 1.82 -11.44 11.29
C THR A 78 1.49 -12.79 10.69
N SER A 79 2.19 -13.87 11.07
CA SER A 79 1.92 -15.23 10.56
C SER A 79 0.51 -15.68 10.91
N ARG A 80 0.12 -15.62 12.20
CA ARG A 80 -1.23 -16.05 12.63
C ARG A 80 -2.33 -15.16 12.06
N THR A 81 -2.06 -13.86 11.87
CA THR A 81 -3.05 -12.93 11.35
C THR A 81 -3.24 -13.12 9.83
N ILE A 82 -2.17 -13.45 9.09
CA ILE A 82 -2.25 -13.82 7.68
C ILE A 82 -3.06 -15.12 7.50
N GLU A 83 -2.83 -16.13 8.36
CA GLU A 83 -3.59 -17.37 8.33
C GLU A 83 -5.08 -17.13 8.59
N ALA A 84 -5.40 -16.37 9.65
CA ALA A 84 -6.79 -16.00 9.97
C ALA A 84 -7.45 -15.22 8.82
N PHE A 85 -6.73 -14.25 8.22
CA PHE A 85 -7.20 -13.52 7.05
C PHE A 85 -7.50 -14.44 5.86
N ALA A 86 -6.64 -15.42 5.60
CA ALA A 86 -6.86 -16.37 4.50
C ALA A 86 -8.09 -17.26 4.74
N GLU A 87 -8.31 -17.69 5.99
CA GLU A 87 -9.51 -18.46 6.39
C GLU A 87 -10.79 -17.64 6.27
N ASP A 88 -10.77 -16.39 6.73
CA ASP A 88 -11.90 -15.45 6.62
C ASP A 88 -12.25 -15.16 5.16
N ALA A 89 -11.24 -14.84 4.34
CA ALA A 89 -11.43 -14.62 2.90
C ALA A 89 -12.01 -15.86 2.20
N LYS A 90 -11.55 -17.06 2.56
CA LYS A 90 -12.09 -18.32 2.07
C LYS A 90 -13.54 -18.53 2.50
N SER A 91 -13.88 -18.23 3.75
CA SER A 91 -15.24 -18.35 4.30
C SER A 91 -16.22 -17.40 3.62
N LEU A 92 -15.74 -16.27 3.12
CA LEU A 92 -16.49 -15.31 2.32
C LEU A 92 -16.53 -15.67 0.83
N TYR A 93 -15.97 -16.81 0.43
CA TYR A 93 -15.86 -17.25 -0.98
C TYR A 93 -15.13 -16.27 -1.90
N VAL A 94 -14.26 -15.42 -1.35
CA VAL A 94 -13.44 -14.49 -2.12
C VAL A 94 -12.38 -15.24 -2.92
N LEU A 95 -12.19 -14.89 -4.18
CA LEU A 95 -11.16 -15.47 -5.03
C LEU A 95 -9.76 -15.15 -4.48
N LYS A 96 -8.91 -16.17 -4.50
CA LYS A 96 -7.49 -15.95 -4.25
C LYS A 96 -6.90 -15.10 -5.40
N PRO A 97 -6.10 -14.05 -5.11
CA PRO A 97 -5.42 -13.30 -6.17
C PRO A 97 -4.37 -14.18 -6.88
N ASP A 98 -4.00 -13.79 -8.11
CA ASP A 98 -2.94 -14.46 -8.86
C ASP A 98 -1.57 -14.26 -8.19
N TYR A 99 -1.37 -13.10 -7.55
CA TYR A 99 -0.20 -12.79 -6.74
C TYR A 99 -0.63 -12.11 -5.43
N GLU A 100 -0.04 -12.55 -4.31
CA GLU A 100 -0.29 -11.99 -2.98
C GLU A 100 1.05 -11.69 -2.27
N PRO A 101 1.81 -10.66 -2.77
CA PRO A 101 3.12 -10.35 -2.25
C PRO A 101 3.05 -9.70 -0.86
N LYS A 102 4.07 -9.95 -0.03
CA LYS A 102 4.26 -9.31 1.26
C LYS A 102 5.13 -8.06 1.14
N ALA A 103 4.82 -7.02 1.88
CA ALA A 103 5.57 -5.76 1.86
C ALA A 103 7.05 -5.96 2.25
N THR A 104 7.32 -6.79 3.28
CA THR A 104 8.68 -7.07 3.75
C THR A 104 9.58 -7.73 2.71
N GLU A 105 9.02 -8.42 1.73
CA GLU A 105 9.76 -9.08 0.64
C GLU A 105 10.13 -8.12 -0.51
N HIS A 106 9.71 -6.83 -0.42
CA HIS A 106 9.81 -5.86 -1.52
C HIS A 106 10.49 -4.55 -1.11
N ILE A 107 11.25 -4.55 -0.03
CA ILE A 107 11.99 -3.38 0.46
C ILE A 107 12.97 -2.82 -0.61
N PRO A 108 13.73 -3.63 -1.36
CA PRO A 108 14.61 -3.10 -2.39
C PRO A 108 13.89 -2.32 -3.49
N GLU A 109 12.70 -2.77 -3.89
CA GLU A 109 11.86 -2.10 -4.88
C GLU A 109 11.34 -0.76 -4.37
N MET A 110 10.95 -0.69 -3.08
CA MET A 110 10.54 0.56 -2.44
C MET A 110 11.68 1.57 -2.39
N LEU A 111 12.86 1.16 -1.95
CA LEU A 111 14.06 2.00 -1.92
C LEU A 111 14.45 2.53 -3.31
N LYS A 112 14.29 1.71 -4.35
CA LYS A 112 14.52 2.12 -5.74
C LYS A 112 13.55 3.22 -6.19
N ILE A 113 12.28 3.15 -5.78
CA ILE A 113 11.29 4.21 -6.07
C ILE A 113 11.67 5.47 -5.30
N ILE A 114 11.95 5.38 -4.00
CA ILE A 114 12.36 6.50 -3.16
C ILE A 114 13.57 7.22 -3.77
N LYS A 115 14.59 6.48 -4.17
CA LYS A 115 15.77 7.03 -4.85
C LYS A 115 15.42 7.80 -6.12
N THR A 116 14.50 7.27 -6.92
CA THR A 116 14.03 7.95 -8.13
C THR A 116 13.29 9.23 -7.82
N LEU A 117 12.42 9.23 -6.78
CA LEU A 117 11.68 10.41 -6.35
C LEU A 117 12.59 11.51 -5.82
N ILE A 118 13.61 11.17 -5.04
CA ILE A 118 14.63 12.12 -4.57
C ILE A 118 15.39 12.70 -5.76
N GLY A 119 15.84 11.86 -6.69
CA GLY A 119 16.56 12.30 -7.89
C GLY A 119 15.74 13.25 -8.79
N ASN A 120 14.42 13.15 -8.74
CA ASN A 120 13.50 14.01 -9.48
C ASN A 120 13.01 15.23 -8.64
N ASN A 121 13.51 15.44 -7.44
CA ASN A 121 13.05 16.46 -6.48
C ASN A 121 11.57 16.31 -6.06
N ASN A 122 10.98 15.10 -6.18
CA ASN A 122 9.64 14.80 -5.70
C ASN A 122 9.63 14.27 -4.25
N ALA A 123 10.79 13.99 -3.69
CA ALA A 123 10.97 13.60 -2.29
C ALA A 123 12.18 14.28 -1.69
N TYR A 124 12.22 14.40 -0.37
CA TYR A 124 13.31 15.03 0.36
C TYR A 124 13.59 14.32 1.68
N LEU A 125 14.82 14.48 2.16
CA LEU A 125 15.27 13.97 3.44
C LEU A 125 15.10 15.05 4.53
N SER A 126 14.55 14.69 5.67
CA SER A 126 14.43 15.54 6.86
C SER A 126 14.51 14.70 8.13
N ASN A 127 15.51 14.96 8.97
CA ASN A 127 15.73 14.29 10.27
C ASN A 127 15.63 12.75 10.20
N GLY A 128 16.25 12.13 9.19
CA GLY A 128 16.26 10.68 9.00
C GLY A 128 14.99 10.11 8.34
N HIS A 129 13.97 10.92 8.11
CA HIS A 129 12.78 10.57 7.33
C HIS A 129 12.97 10.94 5.86
N VAL A 130 12.34 10.18 4.96
CA VAL A 130 12.15 10.61 3.58
C VAL A 130 10.66 10.92 3.39
N PHE A 131 10.37 12.14 2.96
CA PHE A 131 9.00 12.59 2.67
C PHE A 131 8.78 12.76 1.17
N PHE A 132 7.59 12.42 0.71
CA PHE A 132 7.10 12.83 -0.61
C PHE A 132 6.62 14.28 -0.52
N SER A 133 7.06 15.11 -1.47
CA SER A 133 6.60 16.50 -1.60
C SER A 133 5.38 16.55 -2.51
N VAL A 134 4.21 16.70 -1.92
CA VAL A 134 2.94 16.68 -2.66
C VAL A 134 2.86 17.83 -3.65
N SER A 135 3.30 19.03 -3.26
CA SER A 135 3.33 20.22 -4.13
C SER A 135 4.25 20.09 -5.35
N SER A 136 5.23 19.15 -5.30
CA SER A 136 6.10 18.87 -6.44
C SER A 136 5.41 18.15 -7.60
N MET A 137 4.21 17.61 -7.37
CA MET A 137 3.42 16.87 -8.37
C MET A 137 2.11 17.61 -8.67
N SER A 138 2.11 18.43 -9.71
CA SER A 138 0.95 19.28 -10.09
C SER A 138 -0.35 18.49 -10.35
N LYS A 139 -0.23 17.21 -10.68
CA LYS A 139 -1.35 16.28 -10.95
C LYS A 139 -1.72 15.39 -9.76
N TYR A 140 -1.20 15.70 -8.56
CA TYR A 140 -1.56 14.94 -7.38
C TYR A 140 -3.06 15.10 -7.09
N GLY A 141 -3.77 13.98 -6.86
CA GLY A 141 -5.22 13.98 -6.64
C GLY A 141 -6.07 13.85 -7.90
N GLU A 142 -5.52 14.00 -9.13
CA GLU A 142 -6.33 13.86 -10.37
C GLU A 142 -6.99 12.48 -10.49
N LEU A 143 -6.33 11.40 -10.05
CA LEU A 143 -6.85 10.05 -10.16
C LEU A 143 -8.01 9.80 -9.18
N SER A 144 -7.88 10.25 -7.94
CA SER A 144 -8.93 10.11 -6.91
C SER A 144 -10.03 11.15 -7.05
N GLY A 145 -9.80 12.23 -7.79
CA GLY A 145 -10.69 13.38 -7.87
C GLY A 145 -10.74 14.23 -6.59
N MET A 146 -9.83 13.96 -5.63
CA MET A 146 -9.73 14.70 -4.37
C MET A 146 -8.95 15.99 -4.55
N LYS A 147 -9.44 17.07 -3.95
CA LYS A 147 -8.69 18.31 -3.87
C LYS A 147 -7.68 18.25 -2.72
N LEU A 148 -6.52 18.88 -2.92
CA LEU A 148 -5.44 18.87 -1.94
C LEU A 148 -5.89 19.38 -0.57
N ASP A 149 -6.72 20.43 -0.54
CA ASP A 149 -7.26 21.03 0.68
C ASP A 149 -8.18 20.05 1.44
N GLU A 150 -8.98 19.25 0.73
CA GLU A 150 -9.86 18.23 1.32
C GLU A 150 -9.05 17.05 1.89
N THR A 151 -7.89 16.75 1.31
CA THR A 151 -6.99 15.71 1.80
C THR A 151 -6.29 16.12 3.10
N ILE A 152 -5.98 17.40 3.26
CA ILE A 152 -5.36 17.96 4.47
C ILE A 152 -6.38 17.97 5.63
N ASP A 153 -7.63 18.35 5.37
CA ASP A 153 -8.69 18.41 6.40
C ASP A 153 -9.17 17.01 6.84
N GLY A 154 -9.13 16.02 5.97
CA GLY A 154 -9.54 14.63 6.26
C GLY A 154 -8.42 13.72 6.77
N ALA A 155 -7.16 14.06 6.54
CA ALA A 155 -6.04 13.31 7.05
C ALA A 155 -5.93 13.55 8.56
N ARG A 156 -5.67 12.46 9.32
CA ARG A 156 -5.06 12.56 10.65
C ARG A 156 -3.66 13.14 10.47
N VAL A 157 -3.58 14.46 10.28
CA VAL A 157 -2.32 15.18 10.10
C VAL A 157 -1.65 15.18 11.47
N ASP A 158 -0.82 14.18 11.73
CA ASP A 158 0.23 14.34 12.71
C ASP A 158 1.05 15.53 12.27
N VAL A 159 1.02 16.58 13.09
CA VAL A 159 1.84 17.77 12.89
C VAL A 159 3.28 17.36 13.14
N ASP A 160 3.89 16.73 12.13
CA ASP A 160 5.30 16.36 12.16
C ASP A 160 6.11 17.59 11.74
N SER A 161 6.83 18.16 12.69
CA SER A 161 7.71 19.32 12.48
C SER A 161 8.82 19.06 11.44
N ASN A 162 9.00 17.81 11.01
CA ASN A 162 9.98 17.43 9.99
C ASN A 162 9.45 17.63 8.56
N LYS A 163 8.13 17.81 8.38
CA LYS A 163 7.53 18.08 7.07
C LYS A 163 7.78 19.51 6.61
N LYS A 164 7.97 19.70 5.30
CA LYS A 164 8.02 21.04 4.69
C LYS A 164 6.61 21.63 4.54
N GLU A 165 5.66 20.78 4.16
CA GLU A 165 4.25 21.16 3.98
C GLU A 165 3.34 20.14 4.69
N PRO A 166 2.18 20.56 5.22
CA PRO A 166 1.28 19.67 5.95
C PRO A 166 0.82 18.44 5.15
N GLY A 167 0.64 18.60 3.83
CA GLY A 167 0.20 17.53 2.93
C GLY A 167 1.29 16.49 2.59
N ASP A 168 2.56 16.78 2.90
CA ASP A 168 3.64 15.83 2.63
C ASP A 168 3.48 14.57 3.48
N PHE A 169 3.88 13.42 2.96
CA PHE A 169 3.78 12.16 3.69
C PHE A 169 5.08 11.35 3.64
N VAL A 170 5.26 10.52 4.66
CA VAL A 170 6.50 9.77 4.85
C VAL A 170 6.57 8.56 3.91
N LEU A 171 7.71 8.42 3.22
CA LEU A 171 8.05 7.26 2.38
C LEU A 171 9.02 6.29 3.07
N TRP A 172 9.88 6.83 3.94
CA TRP A 172 10.83 6.06 4.76
C TRP A 172 10.92 6.67 6.13
N LYS A 173 10.79 5.85 7.16
CA LYS A 173 10.75 6.26 8.57
C LYS A 173 11.91 5.62 9.32
N PRO A 174 12.70 6.37 10.11
CA PRO A 174 13.76 5.78 10.90
C PRO A 174 13.21 4.78 11.90
N SER A 175 13.94 3.70 12.14
CA SER A 175 13.69 2.72 13.19
C SER A 175 14.85 2.70 14.18
N ASN A 176 14.55 2.45 15.45
CA ASN A 176 15.57 2.13 16.44
C ASN A 176 16.14 0.73 16.16
N LYS A 177 17.35 0.46 16.65
CA LYS A 177 18.02 -0.85 16.41
C LYS A 177 17.26 -2.05 16.94
N GLU A 178 16.40 -1.84 17.92
CA GLU A 178 15.54 -2.86 18.55
C GLU A 178 14.19 -3.03 17.83
N GLU A 179 13.86 -2.11 16.92
CA GLU A 179 12.64 -2.15 16.13
C GLU A 179 12.87 -2.83 14.79
N LEU A 180 11.77 -3.28 14.17
CA LEU A 180 11.79 -3.78 12.80
C LEU A 180 12.27 -2.68 11.83
N GLY A 181 13.26 -3.01 11.02
CA GLY A 181 13.81 -2.08 10.04
C GLY A 181 14.83 -2.72 9.11
N TRP A 182 15.22 -1.99 8.09
CA TRP A 182 16.19 -2.40 7.08
C TRP A 182 17.25 -1.32 6.88
N HIS A 183 18.46 -1.74 6.57
CA HIS A 183 19.53 -0.81 6.19
C HIS A 183 19.26 -0.21 4.82
N SER A 184 19.43 1.09 4.69
CA SER A 184 19.28 1.83 3.44
C SER A 184 20.29 2.98 3.35
N GLU A 185 20.39 3.62 2.18
CA GLU A 185 21.15 4.87 2.02
C GLU A 185 20.57 6.04 2.83
N TYR A 186 19.35 5.90 3.36
CA TYR A 186 18.67 6.90 4.21
C TYR A 186 18.76 6.58 5.70
N GLY A 187 19.53 5.57 6.07
CA GLY A 187 19.66 5.06 7.42
C GLY A 187 18.88 3.77 7.66
N TYR A 188 18.95 3.27 8.91
CA TYR A 188 18.16 2.11 9.36
C TYR A 188 16.71 2.56 9.59
N GLY A 189 15.75 1.90 8.94
CA GLY A 189 14.37 2.33 8.99
C GLY A 189 13.41 1.37 8.31
N ARG A 190 12.18 1.82 8.15
CA ARG A 190 11.07 1.06 7.58
C ARG A 190 10.29 1.87 6.56
N PRO A 191 9.56 1.23 5.63
CA PRO A 191 8.73 1.93 4.66
C PRO A 191 7.62 2.73 5.36
N GLY A 192 7.31 3.87 4.77
CA GLY A 192 6.17 4.69 5.11
C GLY A 192 4.91 4.29 4.35
N TRP A 193 3.97 5.20 4.27
CA TRP A 193 2.63 4.93 3.79
C TRP A 193 2.56 4.70 2.28
N HIS A 194 1.95 3.59 1.88
CA HIS A 194 1.64 3.16 0.51
C HIS A 194 2.79 3.09 -0.51
N ILE A 195 4.03 3.28 -0.09
CA ILE A 195 5.18 3.04 -0.96
C ILE A 195 5.27 1.56 -1.37
N GLU A 196 4.83 0.66 -0.48
CA GLU A 196 4.73 -0.77 -0.75
C GLU A 196 3.77 -1.07 -1.90
N CYS A 197 2.58 -0.43 -1.92
CA CYS A 197 1.61 -0.60 -3.00
C CYS A 197 2.18 -0.14 -4.34
N SER A 198 2.86 1.00 -4.38
CA SER A 198 3.53 1.51 -5.57
C SER A 198 4.65 0.58 -6.07
N ALA A 199 5.42 0.00 -5.15
CA ALA A 199 6.51 -0.90 -5.48
C ALA A 199 5.99 -2.24 -6.03
N MET A 200 5.03 -2.84 -5.34
CA MET A 200 4.49 -4.14 -5.70
C MET A 200 3.62 -4.08 -6.95
N SER A 201 2.75 -3.05 -7.11
CA SER A 201 1.99 -2.87 -8.34
C SER A 201 2.89 -2.74 -9.56
N LYS A 202 3.94 -1.91 -9.47
CA LYS A 202 4.92 -1.75 -10.54
C LYS A 202 5.67 -3.03 -10.85
N LYS A 203 6.03 -3.84 -9.84
CA LYS A 203 6.76 -5.10 -10.02
C LYS A 203 5.92 -6.16 -10.73
N PHE A 204 4.67 -6.34 -10.32
CA PHE A 204 3.82 -7.42 -10.81
C PHE A 204 2.99 -7.05 -12.04
N LEU A 205 2.63 -5.78 -12.20
CA LEU A 205 1.75 -5.30 -13.28
C LEU A 205 2.43 -4.36 -14.27
N GLY A 206 3.64 -3.89 -13.95
CA GLY A 206 4.38 -2.96 -14.80
C GLY A 206 4.11 -1.49 -14.42
N LYS A 207 4.65 -0.57 -15.26
CA LYS A 207 4.55 0.89 -14.99
C LYS A 207 3.14 1.44 -15.13
N GLN A 208 2.33 0.83 -15.96
CA GLN A 208 0.94 1.17 -16.20
C GLN A 208 0.11 -0.09 -16.11
N PHE A 209 -1.04 -0.01 -15.47
CA PHE A 209 -2.02 -1.08 -15.35
C PHE A 209 -3.42 -0.46 -15.28
N ASP A 210 -4.47 -1.27 -15.37
CA ASP A 210 -5.79 -0.77 -15.70
C ASP A 210 -6.57 -0.27 -14.47
N ILE A 211 -6.47 -0.96 -13.34
CA ILE A 211 -7.29 -0.67 -12.16
C ILE A 211 -6.42 -0.71 -10.90
N HIS A 212 -6.45 0.39 -10.15
CA HIS A 212 -5.89 0.46 -8.79
C HIS A 212 -7.05 0.60 -7.81
N GLY A 213 -7.18 -0.34 -6.91
CA GLY A 213 -8.22 -0.38 -5.89
C GLY A 213 -7.67 -0.30 -4.48
N GLY A 214 -8.44 0.34 -3.61
CA GLY A 214 -8.10 0.50 -2.19
C GLY A 214 -9.29 0.96 -1.38
N GLY A 215 -9.04 1.41 -0.15
CA GLY A 215 -10.03 2.10 0.68
C GLY A 215 -10.34 3.51 0.17
N LEU A 216 -11.25 4.20 0.85
CA LEU A 216 -11.57 5.60 0.54
C LEU A 216 -10.48 6.59 0.97
N ASP A 217 -9.45 6.10 1.61
CA ASP A 217 -8.27 6.80 2.10
C ASP A 217 -7.11 6.83 1.09
N LEU A 218 -7.32 6.23 -0.09
CA LEU A 218 -6.35 6.14 -1.18
C LEU A 218 -6.66 7.09 -2.32
#